data_917b38e724ae5709876c0b73638aa16a
#
_entry.id   917b38e724ae5709876c0b73638aa16a
#
_cell.length_a   1.000
_cell.length_b   1.000
_cell.length_c   1.000
_cell.angle_alpha   90.00
_cell.angle_beta   90.00
_cell.angle_gamma   90.00
#
_symmetry.space_group_name_H-M   'P 1'
#
loop_
_entity.id
_entity.type
_entity.pdbx_description
1 polymer ?
#
loop_
_entity_poly.entity_id
_entity_poly.type
_entity_poly.pdbx_seq_one_letter_code
_entity_poly.pdbx_strand_id
1 'polypeptide(L)'
;MSSVFNRLHPLIQQLLNENNIIQPTEPQKKGILPILDKDNVLLLAPTGHGKTEAAILPVFDQFLKNKKQSDKTGISILYITPLRALNRDMLRRTFEWGEYLGLSIAVRHGDTSKKERAQQSRSPPDMLITTPETFQILFTGKRLRSHLHQVQWIIIDEIHELAYDERGAQLAVAMERLEELTKNYGHSFQRIGLSATVGSAEEVSIFLSGFSNNTQRPVTIVDVDATKNIELTVELPEVRKEDQQFATKFSMDPTSARALLHCKQVVDDHVSTLLFINTRSEERRVGKECATGC
;
A
#
# COMPACT_ATOMS: atom_id res chain seq x y z
N MET A 1 -1.69 27.34 10.28
CA MET A 1 -0.48 26.61 9.82
C MET A 1 -0.65 26.33 8.34
N SER A 2 0.37 26.57 7.51
CA SER A 2 0.30 26.26 6.08
C SER A 2 0.21 24.73 5.88
N SER A 3 -0.67 24.27 4.98
CA SER A 3 -0.80 22.84 4.65
C SER A 3 0.53 22.29 4.14
N VAL A 4 0.90 21.05 4.51
CA VAL A 4 2.08 20.36 3.98
C VAL A 4 2.02 20.26 2.44
N PHE A 5 0.85 20.24 1.85
CA PHE A 5 0.66 20.23 0.40
C PHE A 5 1.22 21.48 -0.30
N ASN A 6 1.34 22.61 0.40
CA ASN A 6 1.95 23.84 -0.13
C ASN A 6 3.47 23.69 -0.39
N ARG A 7 4.10 22.64 0.13
CA ARG A 7 5.53 22.33 -0.11
C ARG A 7 5.74 21.53 -1.39
N LEU A 8 4.67 20.95 -1.94
CA LEU A 8 4.71 20.13 -3.15
C LEU A 8 4.73 21.01 -4.43
N HIS A 9 5.17 20.39 -5.51
CA HIS A 9 5.22 21.03 -6.82
C HIS A 9 3.83 21.59 -7.23
N PRO A 10 3.75 22.76 -7.90
CA PRO A 10 2.47 23.40 -8.24
C PRO A 10 1.50 22.47 -9.01
N LEU A 11 2.03 21.65 -9.93
CA LEU A 11 1.20 20.67 -10.65
C LEU A 11 0.57 19.62 -9.72
N ILE A 12 1.26 19.22 -8.64
CA ILE A 12 0.71 18.28 -7.67
C ILE A 12 -0.36 18.99 -6.82
N GLN A 13 -0.14 20.24 -6.45
CA GLN A 13 -1.15 21.02 -5.72
C GLN A 13 -2.43 21.19 -6.56
N GLN A 14 -2.28 21.43 -7.86
CA GLN A 14 -3.41 21.53 -8.79
C GLN A 14 -4.13 20.18 -8.90
N LEU A 15 -3.40 19.07 -9.08
CA LEU A 15 -3.95 17.72 -9.11
C LEU A 15 -4.77 17.40 -7.85
N LEU A 16 -4.25 17.74 -6.66
CA LEU A 16 -4.95 17.54 -5.39
C LEU A 16 -6.26 18.33 -5.32
N ASN A 17 -6.23 19.60 -5.75
CA ASN A 17 -7.42 20.46 -5.79
C ASN A 17 -8.49 19.91 -6.74
N GLU A 18 -8.10 19.47 -7.94
CA GLU A 18 -9.02 18.89 -8.94
C GLU A 18 -9.67 17.58 -8.44
N ASN A 19 -8.96 16.84 -7.58
CA ASN A 19 -9.48 15.63 -6.95
C ASN A 19 -10.18 15.88 -5.60
N ASN A 20 -10.43 17.14 -5.21
CA ASN A 20 -11.04 17.54 -3.93
C ASN A 20 -10.25 17.06 -2.70
N ILE A 21 -8.93 16.86 -2.82
CA ILE A 21 -8.04 16.49 -1.71
C ILE A 21 -7.48 17.79 -1.12
N ILE A 22 -8.28 18.44 -0.27
CA ILE A 22 -7.97 19.78 0.25
C ILE A 22 -7.11 19.73 1.51
N GLN A 23 -7.34 18.73 2.35
CA GLN A 23 -6.65 18.62 3.63
C GLN A 23 -5.82 17.33 3.71
N PRO A 24 -4.55 17.42 4.15
CA PRO A 24 -3.73 16.24 4.35
C PRO A 24 -4.22 15.42 5.55
N THR A 25 -4.18 14.11 5.40
CA THR A 25 -4.38 13.16 6.51
C THR A 25 -3.19 13.19 7.46
N GLU A 26 -3.30 12.62 8.65
CA GLU A 26 -2.20 12.58 9.62
C GLU A 26 -0.93 11.89 9.06
N PRO A 27 -1.01 10.73 8.37
CA PRO A 27 0.16 10.16 7.70
C PRO A 27 0.80 11.09 6.67
N GLN A 28 0.00 11.85 5.92
CA GLN A 28 0.50 12.82 4.94
C GLN A 28 1.16 14.03 5.61
N LYS A 29 0.58 14.53 6.70
CA LYS A 29 1.18 15.66 7.47
C LYS A 29 2.55 15.33 8.03
N LYS A 30 2.70 14.10 8.57
CA LYS A 30 3.94 13.67 9.22
C LYS A 30 4.95 13.05 8.24
N GLY A 31 4.49 12.33 7.19
CA GLY A 31 5.34 11.55 6.29
C GLY A 31 5.91 12.34 5.11
N ILE A 32 5.18 13.32 4.56
CA ILE A 32 5.60 14.03 3.35
C ILE A 32 6.93 14.78 3.56
N LEU A 33 7.10 15.50 4.68
CA LEU A 33 8.29 16.30 4.88
C LEU A 33 9.57 15.48 5.00
N PRO A 34 9.68 14.43 5.83
CA PRO A 34 10.89 13.61 5.88
C PRO A 34 11.24 12.99 4.52
N ILE A 35 10.23 12.60 3.73
CA ILE A 35 10.47 12.07 2.38
C ILE A 35 11.03 13.16 1.45
N LEU A 36 10.52 14.39 1.51
CA LEU A 36 11.06 15.53 0.75
C LEU A 36 12.48 15.89 1.18
N ASP A 37 12.80 15.72 2.46
CA ASP A 37 14.14 15.93 3.02
C ASP A 37 15.13 14.80 2.69
N LYS A 38 14.67 13.80 1.91
CA LYS A 38 15.42 12.63 1.43
C LYS A 38 15.81 11.62 2.52
N ASP A 39 15.14 11.63 3.65
CA ASP A 39 15.30 10.59 4.66
C ASP A 39 14.79 9.24 4.13
N ASN A 40 15.40 8.13 4.53
CA ASN A 40 14.70 6.86 4.47
C ASN A 40 13.59 6.90 5.53
N VAL A 41 12.38 6.49 5.15
CA VAL A 41 11.20 6.64 6.00
C VAL A 41 10.46 5.33 6.14
N LEU A 42 10.14 4.96 7.38
CA LEU A 42 9.15 3.94 7.70
C LEU A 42 7.89 4.64 8.20
N LEU A 43 6.81 4.56 7.42
CA LEU A 43 5.52 5.17 7.76
C LEU A 43 4.56 4.09 8.27
N LEU A 44 4.22 4.20 9.54
CA LEU A 44 3.27 3.34 10.24
C LEU A 44 1.94 4.07 10.39
N ALA A 45 0.88 3.52 9.84
CA ALA A 45 -0.48 4.04 10.02
C ALA A 45 -1.51 2.98 9.62
N PRO A 46 -2.74 3.00 10.17
CA PRO A 46 -3.79 2.07 9.79
C PRO A 46 -4.11 2.11 8.29
N THR A 47 -4.67 1.02 7.77
CA THR A 47 -5.11 0.93 6.37
C THR A 47 -6.21 1.97 6.07
N GLY A 48 -6.24 2.49 4.85
CA GLY A 48 -7.24 3.49 4.43
C GLY A 48 -6.98 4.92 4.91
N HIS A 49 -5.85 5.22 5.57
CA HIS A 49 -5.53 6.56 6.09
C HIS A 49 -4.60 7.38 5.17
N GLY A 50 -4.43 6.99 3.92
CA GLY A 50 -3.66 7.77 2.94
C GLY A 50 -2.14 7.59 3.03
N LYS A 51 -1.64 6.43 3.50
CA LYS A 51 -0.20 6.07 3.51
C LYS A 51 0.41 6.11 2.11
N THR A 52 -0.27 5.52 1.15
CA THR A 52 0.20 5.43 -0.25
C THR A 52 0.42 6.80 -0.84
N GLU A 53 -0.52 7.72 -0.64
CA GLU A 53 -0.40 9.10 -1.09
C GLU A 53 0.70 9.85 -0.33
N ALA A 54 0.87 9.57 0.97
CA ALA A 54 1.94 10.16 1.77
C ALA A 54 3.35 9.82 1.23
N ALA A 55 3.51 8.66 0.57
CA ALA A 55 4.76 8.26 -0.07
C ALA A 55 4.85 8.73 -1.53
N ILE A 56 3.79 8.53 -2.32
CA ILE A 56 3.82 8.79 -3.77
C ILE A 56 3.93 10.29 -4.07
N LEU A 57 3.19 11.14 -3.36
CA LEU A 57 3.18 12.58 -3.65
C LEU A 57 4.56 13.24 -3.52
N PRO A 58 5.32 13.06 -2.43
CA PRO A 58 6.66 13.64 -2.32
C PRO A 58 7.68 13.00 -3.29
N VAL A 59 7.52 11.72 -3.63
CA VAL A 59 8.38 11.07 -4.64
C VAL A 59 8.10 11.64 -6.03
N PHE A 60 6.84 11.85 -6.40
CA PHE A 60 6.48 12.51 -7.65
C PHE A 60 6.96 13.96 -7.68
N ASP A 61 6.89 14.68 -6.57
CA ASP A 61 7.44 16.04 -6.44
C ASP A 61 8.93 16.09 -6.75
N GLN A 62 9.70 15.20 -6.13
CA GLN A 62 11.14 15.12 -6.34
C GLN A 62 11.46 14.68 -7.78
N PHE A 63 10.71 13.72 -8.34
CA PHE A 63 10.87 13.29 -9.71
C PHE A 63 10.65 14.44 -10.71
N LEU A 64 9.57 15.22 -10.56
CA LEU A 64 9.28 16.37 -11.41
C LEU A 64 10.38 17.45 -11.35
N LYS A 65 10.94 17.69 -10.17
CA LYS A 65 12.06 18.62 -9.99
C LYS A 65 13.34 18.11 -10.66
N ASN A 66 13.59 16.81 -10.59
CA ASN A 66 14.78 16.18 -11.18
C ASN A 66 14.66 15.98 -12.69
N LYS A 67 13.47 15.74 -13.23
CA LYS A 67 13.22 15.48 -14.67
C LYS A 67 13.70 16.62 -15.56
N LYS A 68 13.64 17.86 -15.09
CA LYS A 68 14.14 19.03 -15.82
C LYS A 68 15.66 19.05 -16.03
N GLN A 69 16.40 18.18 -15.32
CA GLN A 69 17.87 18.16 -15.34
C GLN A 69 18.45 16.95 -16.09
N SER A 70 17.63 16.02 -16.56
CA SER A 70 18.12 14.76 -17.11
C SER A 70 17.22 14.23 -18.24
N ASP A 71 17.79 14.08 -19.45
CA ASP A 71 17.20 13.35 -20.58
C ASP A 71 17.31 11.81 -20.41
N LYS A 72 17.62 11.33 -19.22
CA LYS A 72 17.88 9.92 -18.97
C LYS A 72 16.60 9.12 -18.96
N THR A 73 16.52 8.12 -19.84
CA THR A 73 15.44 7.13 -19.88
C THR A 73 15.79 5.93 -19.00
N GLY A 74 14.94 5.57 -18.07
CA GLY A 74 15.16 4.42 -17.17
C GLY A 74 14.10 4.38 -16.07
N ILE A 75 14.13 3.36 -15.23
CA ILE A 75 13.24 3.22 -14.09
C ILE A 75 13.80 4.06 -12.95
N SER A 76 13.10 5.14 -12.62
CA SER A 76 13.47 6.03 -11.51
C SER A 76 12.82 5.66 -10.19
N ILE A 77 11.59 5.11 -10.24
CA ILE A 77 10.77 4.77 -9.08
C ILE A 77 10.42 3.28 -9.13
N LEU A 78 10.75 2.55 -8.08
CA LEU A 78 10.27 1.19 -7.85
C LEU A 78 9.21 1.21 -6.74
N TYR A 79 8.03 0.67 -7.06
CA TYR A 79 6.98 0.44 -6.07
C TYR A 79 6.79 -1.07 -5.92
N ILE A 80 7.13 -1.57 -4.74
CA ILE A 80 7.09 -3.00 -4.43
C ILE A 80 5.93 -3.26 -3.49
N THR A 81 5.03 -4.17 -3.88
CA THR A 81 3.86 -4.51 -3.09
C THR A 81 3.53 -6.00 -3.26
N PRO A 82 3.03 -6.69 -2.22
CA PRO A 82 2.51 -8.04 -2.37
C PRO A 82 1.38 -8.08 -3.41
N LEU A 83 1.31 -9.15 -4.19
CA LEU A 83 0.30 -9.30 -5.27
C LEU A 83 -1.13 -9.11 -4.75
N ARG A 84 -1.41 -9.56 -3.52
CA ARG A 84 -2.72 -9.41 -2.87
C ARG A 84 -3.08 -7.97 -2.52
N ALA A 85 -2.07 -7.13 -2.30
CA ALA A 85 -2.23 -5.71 -1.98
C ALA A 85 -2.36 -4.82 -3.22
N LEU A 86 -2.23 -5.37 -4.44
CA LEU A 86 -2.47 -4.65 -5.69
C LEU A 86 -3.97 -4.31 -5.83
N ASN A 87 -4.38 -3.27 -5.11
CA ASN A 87 -5.74 -2.76 -5.16
C ASN A 87 -5.98 -2.01 -6.47
N ARG A 88 -7.07 -2.36 -7.18
CA ARG A 88 -7.45 -1.73 -8.46
C ARG A 88 -7.63 -0.21 -8.34
N ASP A 89 -8.20 0.26 -7.23
CA ASP A 89 -8.45 1.69 -7.03
C ASP A 89 -7.14 2.46 -6.80
N MET A 90 -6.20 1.88 -6.04
CA MET A 90 -4.87 2.47 -5.85
C MET A 90 -4.12 2.53 -7.18
N LEU A 91 -4.11 1.44 -7.95
CA LEU A 91 -3.48 1.41 -9.27
C LEU A 91 -4.09 2.44 -10.21
N ARG A 92 -5.43 2.46 -10.34
CA ARG A 92 -6.14 3.41 -11.19
C ARG A 92 -5.74 4.85 -10.85
N ARG A 93 -5.82 5.23 -9.58
CA ARG A 93 -5.46 6.56 -9.10
C ARG A 93 -3.99 6.89 -9.37
N THR A 94 -3.09 5.94 -9.12
CA THR A 94 -1.66 6.14 -9.38
C THR A 94 -1.39 6.36 -10.88
N PHE A 95 -2.06 5.62 -11.76
CA PHE A 95 -1.96 5.80 -13.21
C PHE A 95 -2.52 7.14 -13.66
N GLU A 96 -3.72 7.53 -13.20
CA GLU A 96 -4.35 8.82 -13.50
C GLU A 96 -3.44 9.99 -13.07
N TRP A 97 -2.86 9.91 -11.89
CA TRP A 97 -1.92 10.93 -11.41
C TRP A 97 -0.61 10.94 -12.19
N GLY A 98 -0.09 9.78 -12.53
CA GLY A 98 1.10 9.66 -13.36
C GLY A 98 0.90 10.31 -14.73
N GLU A 99 -0.21 9.99 -15.41
CA GLU A 99 -0.57 10.57 -16.70
C GLU A 99 -0.71 12.11 -16.62
N TYR A 100 -1.42 12.61 -15.62
CA TYR A 100 -1.58 14.04 -15.39
C TYR A 100 -0.24 14.77 -15.20
N LEU A 101 0.69 14.14 -14.48
CA LEU A 101 2.02 14.70 -14.19
C LEU A 101 3.07 14.38 -15.27
N GLY A 102 2.70 13.65 -16.30
CA GLY A 102 3.60 13.26 -17.39
C GLY A 102 4.64 12.21 -16.99
N LEU A 103 4.31 11.32 -16.03
CA LEU A 103 5.09 10.14 -15.69
C LEU A 103 4.54 8.91 -16.39
N SER A 104 5.42 8.10 -16.96
CA SER A 104 5.06 6.78 -17.48
C SER A 104 5.10 5.75 -16.35
N ILE A 105 4.00 5.04 -16.14
CA ILE A 105 3.86 4.03 -15.10
C ILE A 105 3.53 2.69 -15.73
N ALA A 106 4.11 1.61 -15.25
CA ALA A 106 3.78 0.26 -15.66
C ALA A 106 3.75 -0.71 -14.48
N VAL A 107 2.95 -1.77 -14.62
CA VAL A 107 2.91 -2.89 -13.66
C VAL A 107 3.61 -4.10 -14.25
N ARG A 108 4.38 -4.80 -13.42
CA ARG A 108 5.04 -6.05 -13.79
C ARG A 108 4.97 -7.06 -12.66
N HIS A 109 4.30 -8.17 -12.88
CA HIS A 109 4.18 -9.30 -11.96
C HIS A 109 4.24 -10.63 -12.74
N GLY A 110 4.06 -11.75 -12.07
CA GLY A 110 4.13 -13.08 -12.66
C GLY A 110 3.30 -13.26 -13.93
N ASP A 111 2.08 -12.69 -13.94
CA ASP A 111 1.10 -12.84 -15.05
C ASP A 111 1.26 -11.80 -16.17
N THR A 112 2.19 -10.86 -16.05
CA THR A 112 2.45 -9.87 -17.11
C THR A 112 2.86 -10.57 -18.40
N SER A 113 2.19 -10.26 -19.50
CA SER A 113 2.39 -10.91 -20.78
C SER A 113 3.82 -10.73 -21.34
N LYS A 114 4.28 -11.69 -22.17
CA LYS A 114 5.59 -11.59 -22.82
C LYS A 114 5.73 -10.32 -23.66
N LYS A 115 4.64 -9.88 -24.31
CA LYS A 115 4.60 -8.65 -25.13
C LYS A 115 4.83 -7.41 -24.28
N GLU A 116 4.13 -7.28 -23.18
CA GLU A 116 4.29 -6.16 -22.24
C GLU A 116 5.69 -6.14 -21.60
N ARG A 117 6.20 -7.31 -21.18
CA ARG A 117 7.57 -7.44 -20.66
C ARG A 117 8.62 -6.98 -21.67
N ALA A 118 8.44 -7.33 -22.95
CA ALA A 118 9.34 -6.90 -24.03
C ALA A 118 9.24 -5.40 -24.27
N GLN A 119 8.05 -4.82 -24.21
CA GLN A 119 7.85 -3.37 -24.33
C GLN A 119 8.50 -2.61 -23.19
N GLN A 120 8.26 -3.01 -21.93
CA GLN A 120 8.88 -2.41 -20.74
C GLN A 120 10.42 -2.49 -20.77
N SER A 121 10.98 -3.51 -21.42
CA SER A 121 12.43 -3.64 -21.57
C SER A 121 13.02 -2.78 -22.68
N ARG A 122 12.22 -2.35 -23.68
CA ARG A 122 12.65 -1.44 -24.77
C ARG A 122 12.42 0.01 -24.41
N SER A 123 11.28 0.28 -23.78
CA SER A 123 10.87 1.60 -23.32
C SER A 123 10.49 1.47 -21.84
N PRO A 124 11.48 1.63 -20.94
CA PRO A 124 11.24 1.49 -19.51
C PRO A 124 10.32 2.61 -19.01
N PRO A 125 9.40 2.30 -18.07
CA PRO A 125 8.57 3.31 -17.43
C PRO A 125 9.41 4.14 -16.44
N ASP A 126 8.95 5.35 -16.13
CA ASP A 126 9.52 6.16 -15.04
C ASP A 126 9.29 5.50 -13.68
N MET A 127 8.10 4.92 -13.49
CA MET A 127 7.73 4.16 -12.30
C MET A 127 7.32 2.73 -12.66
N LEU A 128 7.94 1.76 -12.03
CA LEU A 128 7.59 0.35 -12.16
C LEU A 128 6.99 -0.17 -10.85
N ILE A 129 5.71 -0.59 -10.92
CA ILE A 129 5.01 -1.28 -9.83
C ILE A 129 5.25 -2.79 -10.01
N THR A 130 5.75 -3.46 -8.97
CA THR A 130 6.14 -4.86 -9.07
C THR A 130 5.95 -5.61 -7.75
N THR A 131 6.08 -6.94 -7.79
CA THR A 131 6.09 -7.79 -6.59
C THR A 131 7.52 -8.11 -6.14
N PRO A 132 7.73 -8.50 -4.87
CA PRO A 132 9.06 -8.88 -4.36
C PRO A 132 9.75 -9.95 -5.22
N GLU A 133 9.00 -10.97 -5.64
CA GLU A 133 9.52 -12.08 -6.46
C GLU A 133 9.93 -11.58 -7.84
N THR A 134 9.12 -10.74 -8.45
CA THR A 134 9.42 -10.18 -9.78
C THR A 134 10.61 -9.23 -9.72
N PHE A 135 10.77 -8.46 -8.64
CA PHE A 135 11.91 -7.57 -8.45
C PHE A 135 13.24 -8.35 -8.50
N GLN A 136 13.32 -9.51 -7.86
CA GLN A 136 14.49 -10.39 -7.98
C GLN A 136 14.81 -10.76 -9.44
N ILE A 137 13.77 -11.07 -10.21
CA ILE A 137 13.90 -11.47 -11.62
C ILE A 137 14.41 -10.31 -12.50
N LEU A 138 14.15 -9.05 -12.13
CA LEU A 138 14.63 -7.89 -12.91
C LEU A 138 16.15 -7.86 -13.06
N PHE A 139 16.89 -8.41 -12.10
CA PHE A 139 18.36 -8.48 -12.17
C PHE A 139 18.90 -9.53 -13.14
N THR A 140 18.07 -10.51 -13.55
CA THR A 140 18.51 -11.59 -14.45
C THR A 140 18.48 -11.19 -15.92
N GLY A 141 17.68 -10.21 -16.30
CA GLY A 141 17.52 -9.74 -17.67
C GLY A 141 18.51 -8.62 -18.01
N LYS A 142 19.43 -8.85 -18.95
CA LYS A 142 20.47 -7.86 -19.32
C LYS A 142 19.92 -6.46 -19.62
N ARG A 143 18.84 -6.34 -20.42
CA ARG A 143 18.23 -5.04 -20.78
C ARG A 143 17.54 -4.35 -19.61
N LEU A 144 16.74 -5.09 -18.84
CA LEU A 144 15.97 -4.46 -17.75
C LEU A 144 16.90 -4.06 -16.60
N ARG A 145 17.92 -4.88 -16.32
CA ARG A 145 18.95 -4.55 -15.34
C ARG A 145 19.66 -3.23 -15.68
N SER A 146 19.91 -2.95 -16.98
CA SER A 146 20.55 -1.69 -17.39
C SER A 146 19.68 -0.45 -17.12
N HIS A 147 18.38 -0.60 -16.84
CA HIS A 147 17.50 0.51 -16.49
C HIS A 147 17.36 0.71 -14.97
N LEU A 148 17.74 -0.30 -14.16
CA LEU A 148 17.68 -0.22 -12.70
C LEU A 148 18.73 0.69 -12.08
N HIS A 149 19.83 0.98 -12.78
CA HIS A 149 20.86 1.89 -12.26
C HIS A 149 20.37 3.32 -12.07
N GLN A 150 19.20 3.68 -12.61
CA GLN A 150 18.61 5.02 -12.48
C GLN A 150 17.62 5.14 -11.32
N VAL A 151 17.38 4.06 -10.59
CA VAL A 151 16.44 4.07 -9.47
C VAL A 151 16.91 5.04 -8.40
N GLN A 152 16.04 5.98 -8.06
CA GLN A 152 16.27 7.01 -7.03
C GLN A 152 15.35 6.80 -5.81
N TRP A 153 14.22 6.12 -5.99
CA TRP A 153 13.25 5.86 -4.95
C TRP A 153 12.75 4.42 -5.02
N ILE A 154 12.69 3.78 -3.85
CA ILE A 154 12.00 2.50 -3.67
C ILE A 154 10.93 2.68 -2.60
N ILE A 155 9.69 2.33 -2.95
CA ILE A 155 8.56 2.30 -2.04
C ILE A 155 8.20 0.84 -1.82
N ILE A 156 8.13 0.39 -0.58
CA ILE A 156 7.74 -0.97 -0.20
C ILE A 156 6.44 -0.86 0.58
N ASP A 157 5.36 -1.29 -0.06
CA ASP A 157 4.03 -1.27 0.55
C ASP A 157 3.76 -2.57 1.31
N GLU A 158 2.96 -2.47 2.39
CA GLU A 158 2.67 -3.57 3.32
C GLU A 158 3.95 -4.32 3.77
N ILE A 159 5.00 -3.55 4.07
CA ILE A 159 6.34 -4.09 4.39
C ILE A 159 6.31 -5.08 5.56
N HIS A 160 5.34 -4.98 6.46
CA HIS A 160 5.16 -5.89 7.59
C HIS A 160 4.79 -7.32 7.15
N GLU A 161 4.14 -7.50 6.00
CA GLU A 161 3.88 -8.83 5.44
C GLU A 161 5.15 -9.53 4.95
N LEU A 162 6.22 -8.77 4.74
CA LEU A 162 7.47 -9.26 4.17
C LEU A 162 8.58 -9.40 5.22
N ALA A 163 8.59 -8.58 6.26
CA ALA A 163 9.72 -8.46 7.19
C ALA A 163 10.08 -9.77 7.91
N TYR A 164 9.14 -10.70 8.03
CA TYR A 164 9.27 -11.90 8.85
C TYR A 164 9.22 -13.22 8.06
N ASP A 165 9.24 -13.16 6.73
CA ASP A 165 9.16 -14.34 5.88
C ASP A 165 10.35 -14.50 4.93
N GLU A 166 10.42 -15.64 4.24
CA GLU A 166 11.47 -15.95 3.27
C GLU A 166 11.48 -14.97 2.08
N ARG A 167 10.30 -14.45 1.70
CA ARG A 167 10.16 -13.46 0.62
C ARG A 167 10.83 -12.14 0.99
N GLY A 168 10.76 -11.78 2.28
CA GLY A 168 11.46 -10.62 2.80
C GLY A 168 12.97 -10.78 2.77
N ALA A 169 13.50 -11.93 3.15
CA ALA A 169 14.94 -12.18 3.03
C ALA A 169 15.42 -12.02 1.57
N GLN A 170 14.65 -12.53 0.62
CA GLN A 170 14.93 -12.36 -0.80
C GLN A 170 14.85 -10.88 -1.23
N LEU A 171 13.87 -10.13 -0.75
CA LEU A 171 13.71 -8.71 -1.01
C LEU A 171 14.89 -7.90 -0.46
N ALA A 172 15.34 -8.20 0.77
CA ALA A 172 16.49 -7.54 1.38
C ALA A 172 17.76 -7.71 0.53
N VAL A 173 18.02 -8.94 0.06
CA VAL A 173 19.14 -9.22 -0.86
C VAL A 173 18.99 -8.44 -2.17
N ALA A 174 17.79 -8.35 -2.73
CA ALA A 174 17.56 -7.59 -3.96
C ALA A 174 17.78 -6.09 -3.77
N MET A 175 17.40 -5.53 -2.61
CA MET A 175 17.66 -4.12 -2.28
C MET A 175 19.17 -3.83 -2.17
N GLU A 176 19.94 -4.70 -1.53
CA GLU A 176 21.39 -4.50 -1.46
C GLU A 176 22.07 -4.67 -2.82
N ARG A 177 21.60 -5.58 -3.68
CA ARG A 177 22.06 -5.67 -5.08
C ARG A 177 21.73 -4.42 -5.88
N LEU A 178 20.57 -3.79 -5.64
CA LEU A 178 20.21 -2.52 -6.25
C LEU A 178 21.12 -1.40 -5.75
N GLU A 179 21.39 -1.36 -4.46
CA GLU A 179 22.29 -0.38 -3.83
C GLU A 179 23.69 -0.45 -4.43
N GLU A 180 24.25 -1.65 -4.59
CA GLU A 180 25.53 -1.85 -5.24
C GLU A 180 25.49 -1.38 -6.71
N LEU A 181 24.42 -1.70 -7.42
CA LEU A 181 24.25 -1.29 -8.81
C LEU A 181 24.21 0.25 -8.93
N THR A 182 23.40 0.94 -8.12
CA THR A 182 23.28 2.41 -8.18
C THR A 182 24.57 3.11 -7.74
N LYS A 183 25.27 2.58 -6.73
CA LYS A 183 26.56 3.10 -6.29
C LYS A 183 27.63 3.06 -7.39
N ASN A 184 27.65 2.03 -8.21
CA ASN A 184 28.56 1.94 -9.37
C ASN A 184 28.29 3.05 -10.41
N TYR A 185 27.14 3.71 -10.35
CA TYR A 185 26.77 4.87 -11.18
C TYR A 185 26.80 6.19 -10.39
N GLY A 186 27.35 6.19 -9.18
CA GLY A 186 27.64 7.40 -8.39
C GLY A 186 26.48 7.94 -7.55
N HIS A 187 25.42 7.15 -7.30
CA HIS A 187 24.32 7.56 -6.44
C HIS A 187 23.76 6.39 -5.59
N SER A 188 22.93 6.73 -4.64
CA SER A 188 22.12 5.83 -3.83
C SER A 188 20.66 6.17 -4.02
N PHE A 189 19.74 5.33 -3.53
CA PHE A 189 18.32 5.56 -3.60
C PHE A 189 17.69 5.72 -2.20
N GLN A 190 16.60 6.45 -2.13
CA GLN A 190 15.81 6.63 -0.92
C GLN A 190 14.89 5.41 -0.73
N ARG A 191 14.78 4.93 0.52
CA ARG A 191 13.94 3.80 0.93
C ARG A 191 12.73 4.30 1.70
N ILE A 192 11.55 3.90 1.27
CA ILE A 192 10.27 4.27 1.90
C ILE A 192 9.48 2.99 2.15
N GLY A 193 9.22 2.69 3.41
CA GLY A 193 8.40 1.56 3.84
C GLY A 193 7.04 2.04 4.32
N LEU A 194 5.97 1.39 3.84
CA LEU A 194 4.61 1.63 4.30
C LEU A 194 4.12 0.39 5.02
N SER A 195 3.58 0.58 6.22
CA SER A 195 3.11 -0.51 7.04
C SER A 195 1.80 -0.16 7.74
N ALA A 196 0.98 -1.17 8.01
CA ALA A 196 0.01 -1.07 9.08
C ALA A 196 0.74 -0.97 10.44
N THR A 197 0.02 -0.79 11.52
CA THR A 197 0.58 -0.87 12.87
C THR A 197 1.23 -2.24 13.10
N VAL A 198 2.47 -2.26 13.60
CA VAL A 198 3.27 -3.47 13.82
C VAL A 198 3.71 -3.59 15.28
N GLY A 199 4.05 -4.80 15.71
CA GLY A 199 4.53 -5.05 17.05
C GLY A 199 5.94 -4.48 17.33
N SER A 200 6.82 -4.43 16.31
CA SER A 200 8.17 -3.87 16.43
C SER A 200 8.49 -3.01 15.20
N ALA A 201 8.37 -1.70 15.35
CA ALA A 201 8.77 -0.73 14.33
C ALA A 201 10.27 -0.76 14.06
N GLU A 202 11.07 -1.02 15.09
CA GLU A 202 12.52 -1.10 15.03
C GLU A 202 12.99 -2.23 14.11
N GLU A 203 12.44 -3.44 14.24
CA GLU A 203 12.80 -4.59 13.39
C GLU A 203 12.45 -4.33 11.93
N VAL A 204 11.27 -3.77 11.67
CA VAL A 204 10.84 -3.41 10.30
C VAL A 204 11.72 -2.29 9.75
N SER A 205 12.17 -1.36 10.58
CA SER A 205 13.09 -0.29 10.16
C SER A 205 14.46 -0.83 9.78
N ILE A 206 14.98 -1.81 10.53
CA ILE A 206 16.24 -2.52 10.21
C ILE A 206 16.11 -3.25 8.87
N PHE A 207 15.00 -3.96 8.67
CA PHE A 207 14.71 -4.65 7.41
C PHE A 207 14.67 -3.69 6.22
N LEU A 208 14.01 -2.53 6.36
CA LEU A 208 13.92 -1.51 5.33
C LEU A 208 15.27 -0.89 4.99
N SER A 209 16.01 -0.51 6.02
CA SER A 209 17.25 0.26 5.87
C SER A 209 18.43 -0.59 5.40
N GLY A 210 18.53 -1.82 5.91
CA GLY A 210 19.72 -2.64 5.76
C GLY A 210 20.95 -1.97 6.36
N PHE A 211 22.11 -2.43 5.96
CA PHE A 211 23.39 -1.98 6.51
C PHE A 211 24.33 -1.42 5.42
N SER A 212 25.18 -0.49 5.81
CA SER A 212 26.30 -0.01 5.03
C SER A 212 27.54 0.00 5.91
N ASN A 213 28.60 -0.72 5.52
CA ASN A 213 29.82 -0.84 6.30
C ASN A 213 29.57 -1.27 7.77
N ASN A 214 28.73 -2.27 7.97
CA ASN A 214 28.29 -2.79 9.26
C ASN A 214 27.52 -1.80 10.16
N THR A 215 27.11 -0.66 9.61
CA THR A 215 26.28 0.32 10.30
C THR A 215 24.89 0.35 9.64
N GLN A 216 23.84 0.30 10.45
CA GLN A 216 22.48 0.47 9.95
C GLN A 216 22.33 1.83 9.26
N ARG A 217 21.70 1.87 8.08
CA ARG A 217 21.38 3.14 7.43
C ARG A 217 20.33 3.88 8.24
N PRO A 218 20.42 5.22 8.38
CA PRO A 218 19.44 5.98 9.13
C PRO A 218 18.04 5.86 8.51
N VAL A 219 17.03 5.74 9.37
CA VAL A 219 15.61 5.69 9.01
C VAL A 219 14.82 6.55 9.97
N THR A 220 13.99 7.41 9.44
CA THR A 220 13.00 8.16 10.20
C THR A 220 11.72 7.34 10.32
N ILE A 221 11.36 6.94 11.54
CA ILE A 221 10.12 6.22 11.82
C ILE A 221 9.04 7.27 12.06
N VAL A 222 8.02 7.25 11.22
CA VAL A 222 6.82 8.09 11.34
C VAL A 222 5.68 7.21 11.79
N ASP A 223 5.38 7.26 13.07
CA ASP A 223 4.26 6.52 13.66
C ASP A 223 3.04 7.44 13.80
N VAL A 224 1.92 6.95 13.27
CA VAL A 224 0.64 7.66 13.30
C VAL A 224 -0.37 6.81 14.03
N ASP A 225 -0.50 7.06 15.31
CA ASP A 225 -1.59 6.51 16.11
C ASP A 225 -2.92 7.08 15.59
N ALA A 226 -3.63 6.30 14.82
CA ALA A 226 -5.02 6.59 14.56
C ALA A 226 -5.83 5.93 15.69
N THR A 227 -6.03 6.66 16.78
CA THR A 227 -7.05 6.31 17.76
C THR A 227 -8.42 6.39 17.08
N LYS A 228 -8.83 5.30 16.44
CA LYS A 228 -10.25 5.10 16.19
C LYS A 228 -10.88 4.89 17.57
N ASN A 229 -11.88 5.67 17.90
CA ASN A 229 -12.75 5.32 19.01
C ASN A 229 -13.43 3.99 18.61
N ILE A 230 -12.87 2.88 19.07
CA ILE A 230 -13.45 1.56 18.87
C ILE A 230 -14.27 1.28 20.11
N GLU A 231 -15.57 1.23 19.95
CA GLU A 231 -16.48 0.68 20.96
C GLU A 231 -16.56 -0.82 20.70
N LEU A 232 -16.01 -1.61 21.61
CA LEU A 232 -16.03 -3.07 21.50
C LEU A 232 -17.13 -3.62 22.40
N THR A 233 -18.13 -4.24 21.79
CA THR A 233 -19.22 -4.90 22.50
C THR A 233 -19.18 -6.40 22.22
N VAL A 234 -19.22 -7.20 23.27
CA VAL A 234 -19.36 -8.67 23.18
C VAL A 234 -20.73 -9.03 23.69
N GLU A 235 -21.57 -9.53 22.81
CA GLU A 235 -22.95 -9.85 23.12
C GLU A 235 -23.28 -11.30 22.83
N LEU A 236 -24.03 -11.92 23.73
CA LEU A 236 -24.70 -13.20 23.51
C LEU A 236 -26.22 -12.96 23.65
N PRO A 237 -26.91 -12.71 22.53
CA PRO A 237 -28.32 -12.34 22.60
C PRO A 237 -29.17 -13.52 23.10
N GLU A 238 -30.02 -13.25 24.10
CA GLU A 238 -30.92 -14.26 24.65
C GLU A 238 -32.00 -14.69 23.66
N VAL A 239 -32.20 -16.01 23.55
CA VAL A 239 -33.22 -16.59 22.65
C VAL A 239 -34.62 -16.19 23.10
N ARG A 240 -35.42 -15.65 22.19
CA ARG A 240 -36.79 -15.24 22.39
C ARG A 240 -37.76 -16.26 21.80
N LYS A 241 -38.99 -16.30 22.29
CA LYS A 241 -40.02 -17.22 21.76
C LYS A 241 -40.30 -16.99 20.26
N GLU A 242 -40.16 -15.78 19.80
CA GLU A 242 -40.34 -15.38 18.40
C GLU A 242 -39.26 -15.96 17.47
N ASP A 243 -38.07 -16.21 18.00
CA ASP A 243 -36.94 -16.74 17.22
C ASP A 243 -37.21 -18.21 16.80
N GLN A 244 -38.11 -18.93 17.47
CA GLN A 244 -38.44 -20.31 17.12
C GLN A 244 -39.15 -20.43 15.77
N GLN A 245 -39.95 -19.46 15.38
CA GLN A 245 -40.59 -19.45 14.05
C GLN A 245 -39.54 -19.29 12.96
N PHE A 246 -38.59 -18.38 13.17
CA PHE A 246 -37.48 -18.17 12.25
C PHE A 246 -36.56 -19.40 12.19
N ALA A 247 -36.22 -19.98 13.34
CA ALA A 247 -35.39 -21.20 13.42
C ALA A 247 -36.05 -22.36 12.66
N THR A 248 -37.36 -22.56 12.80
CA THR A 248 -38.10 -23.60 12.08
C THR A 248 -38.12 -23.34 10.56
N LYS A 249 -38.37 -22.10 10.15
CA LYS A 249 -38.44 -21.72 8.75
C LYS A 249 -37.10 -21.99 7.99
N PHE A 250 -35.98 -21.80 8.66
CA PHE A 250 -34.65 -21.95 8.06
C PHE A 250 -33.91 -23.22 8.49
N SER A 251 -34.58 -24.14 9.20
CA SER A 251 -34.02 -25.41 9.69
C SER A 251 -32.72 -25.23 10.46
N MET A 252 -32.67 -24.27 11.36
CA MET A 252 -31.52 -23.96 12.23
C MET A 252 -31.91 -24.04 13.71
N ASP A 253 -30.90 -24.06 14.58
CA ASP A 253 -31.15 -24.00 16.02
C ASP A 253 -31.58 -22.58 16.46
N PRO A 254 -32.34 -22.44 17.56
CA PRO A 254 -32.85 -21.15 17.99
C PRO A 254 -31.75 -20.13 18.36
N THR A 255 -30.62 -20.59 18.84
CA THR A 255 -29.49 -19.71 19.21
C THR A 255 -28.86 -19.07 17.95
N SER A 256 -28.65 -19.89 16.91
CA SER A 256 -28.19 -19.39 15.62
C SER A 256 -29.20 -18.46 14.96
N ALA A 257 -30.48 -18.78 15.05
CA ALA A 257 -31.56 -17.91 14.58
C ALA A 257 -31.56 -16.55 15.29
N ARG A 258 -31.39 -16.52 16.58
CA ARG A 258 -31.30 -15.29 17.38
C ARG A 258 -30.07 -14.48 17.03
N ALA A 259 -28.91 -15.14 16.87
CA ALA A 259 -27.67 -14.45 16.47
C ALA A 259 -27.81 -13.77 15.09
N LEU A 260 -28.40 -14.44 14.10
CA LEU A 260 -28.65 -13.87 12.78
C LEU A 260 -29.63 -12.69 12.81
N LEU A 261 -30.74 -12.80 13.59
CA LEU A 261 -31.68 -11.71 13.73
C LEU A 261 -31.04 -10.50 14.44
N HIS A 262 -30.15 -10.74 15.39
CA HIS A 262 -29.39 -9.68 16.03
C HIS A 262 -28.40 -9.02 15.06
N CYS A 263 -27.66 -9.81 14.28
CA CYS A 263 -26.78 -9.27 13.20
C CYS A 263 -27.58 -8.42 12.21
N LYS A 264 -28.78 -8.87 11.82
CA LYS A 264 -29.65 -8.08 10.93
C LYS A 264 -30.02 -6.75 11.59
N GLN A 265 -30.41 -6.75 12.84
CA GLN A 265 -30.73 -5.51 13.56
C GLN A 265 -29.54 -4.54 13.59
N VAL A 266 -28.32 -5.04 13.88
CA VAL A 266 -27.10 -4.24 13.84
C VAL A 266 -26.84 -3.64 12.45
N VAL A 267 -27.12 -4.40 11.39
CA VAL A 267 -27.00 -3.89 10.00
C VAL A 267 -28.03 -2.79 9.73
N ASP A 268 -29.27 -2.98 10.18
CA ASP A 268 -30.37 -2.01 9.96
C ASP A 268 -30.15 -0.70 10.75
N ASP A 269 -29.47 -0.78 11.90
CA ASP A 269 -29.20 0.37 12.77
C ASP A 269 -27.96 1.19 12.33
N HIS A 270 -27.16 0.71 11.35
CA HIS A 270 -25.90 1.35 10.95
C HIS A 270 -25.88 1.69 9.46
N VAL A 271 -25.23 2.79 9.12
CA VAL A 271 -25.06 3.25 7.72
C VAL A 271 -24.18 2.32 6.90
N SER A 272 -23.21 1.67 7.54
CA SER A 272 -22.30 0.72 6.90
C SER A 272 -21.86 -0.34 7.90
N THR A 273 -22.01 -1.62 7.54
CA THR A 273 -21.70 -2.75 8.42
C THR A 273 -20.81 -3.75 7.67
N LEU A 274 -19.76 -4.22 8.33
CA LEU A 274 -18.90 -5.28 7.83
C LEU A 274 -19.06 -6.53 8.71
N LEU A 275 -19.58 -7.62 8.12
CA LEU A 275 -19.79 -8.89 8.79
C LEU A 275 -18.68 -9.88 8.44
N PHE A 276 -17.97 -10.37 9.45
CA PHE A 276 -16.97 -11.42 9.31
C PHE A 276 -17.56 -12.76 9.74
N ILE A 277 -17.41 -13.76 8.91
CA ILE A 277 -17.91 -15.12 9.15
C ILE A 277 -16.82 -16.14 8.90
N ASN A 278 -16.81 -17.22 9.66
CA ASN A 278 -15.72 -18.21 9.62
C ASN A 278 -15.87 -19.26 8.52
N THR A 279 -17.06 -19.47 7.98
CA THR A 279 -17.30 -20.52 6.98
C THR A 279 -18.15 -20.05 5.79
N ARG A 280 -17.88 -20.62 4.60
CA ARG A 280 -18.69 -20.36 3.39
C ARG A 280 -20.17 -20.77 3.53
N SER A 281 -20.50 -21.69 4.44
CA SER A 281 -21.88 -22.07 4.72
C SER A 281 -22.63 -21.00 5.46
N GLU A 282 -22.00 -20.28 6.38
CA GLU A 282 -22.55 -19.14 7.08
C GLU A 282 -22.74 -17.93 6.17
N GLU A 283 -21.77 -17.68 5.26
CA GLU A 283 -21.87 -16.65 4.24
C GLU A 283 -23.14 -16.79 3.38
N ARG A 284 -23.46 -18.03 2.95
CA ARG A 284 -24.67 -18.31 2.19
C ARG A 284 -25.96 -18.12 2.99
N ARG A 285 -25.94 -18.32 4.30
CA ARG A 285 -27.10 -18.09 5.17
C ARG A 285 -27.35 -16.59 5.34
N VAL A 286 -26.33 -15.83 5.71
CA VAL A 286 -26.41 -14.36 5.85
C VAL A 286 -26.83 -13.70 4.54
N GLY A 287 -26.25 -14.10 3.41
CA GLY A 287 -26.57 -13.52 2.09
C GLY A 287 -28.00 -13.80 1.60
N LYS A 288 -28.58 -14.96 1.96
CA LYS A 288 -29.97 -15.28 1.59
C LYS A 288 -30.99 -14.44 2.36
N GLU A 289 -30.69 -14.03 3.57
CA GLU A 289 -31.60 -13.28 4.43
C GLU A 289 -31.57 -11.78 4.14
N CYS A 290 -30.41 -11.23 3.77
CA CYS A 290 -30.34 -9.86 3.25
C CYS A 290 -31.10 -9.68 1.92
N ALA A 291 -31.17 -10.72 1.08
CA ALA A 291 -31.85 -10.66 -0.20
C ALA A 291 -33.40 -10.84 -0.12
N THR A 292 -33.90 -11.40 1.00
CA THR A 292 -35.35 -11.65 1.20
C THR A 292 -36.05 -10.58 2.03
N GLY A 293 -35.33 -9.55 2.45
CA GLY A 293 -35.84 -8.42 3.27
C GLY A 293 -36.03 -7.11 2.48
N CYS A 294 -35.99 -7.15 1.15
CA CYS A 294 -36.36 -6.02 0.28
C CYS A 294 -37.69 -6.26 -0.38
#